data_1b31d5f1df1bcca0734b6dd3730bea4f
#
_entry.id   1b31d5f1df1bcca0734b6dd3730bea4f
#
_cell.length_a   1.000
_cell.length_b   1.000
_cell.length_c   1.000
_cell.angle_alpha   90.00
_cell.angle_beta   90.00
_cell.angle_gamma   90.00
#
_symmetry.space_group_name_H-M   'P 1'
#
loop_
_entity.id
_entity.type
_entity.pdbx_description
1 polymer ?
#
loop_
_entity_poly.entity_id
_entity_poly.type
_entity_poly.pdbx_seq_one_letter_code
_entity_poly.pdbx_strand_id
1 'polypeptide(L)' 'YLDVIKMIKENFKIPVLAYQVSGEYSLIMNGINRGIIDKNSIIESLTSFKRAGANAVITYFAEKIAKDLI' A
#
# COMPACT_ATOMS: atom_id res chain seq x y z
N TYR A 1 4.18 8.32 -3.84
CA TYR A 1 3.68 9.67 -3.50
C TYR A 1 3.05 9.75 -2.11
N LEU A 2 3.68 9.08 -1.12
CA LEU A 2 3.21 9.11 0.27
C LEU A 2 3.23 10.53 0.86
N ASP A 3 4.15 11.36 0.39
CA ASP A 3 4.26 12.76 0.77
C ASP A 3 3.01 13.56 0.36
N VAL A 4 2.45 13.24 -0.80
CA VAL A 4 1.21 13.88 -1.29
C VAL A 4 0.04 13.48 -0.40
N ILE A 5 -0.05 12.21 -0.02
CA ILE A 5 -1.10 11.71 0.87
C ILE A 5 -1.04 12.46 2.21
N LYS A 6 0.15 12.57 2.77
CA LYS A 6 0.35 13.25 4.05
C LYS A 6 -0.04 14.72 3.96
N MET A 7 0.39 15.40 2.90
CA MET A 7 0.09 16.81 2.68
C MET A 7 -1.41 17.07 2.56
N ILE A 8 -2.11 16.24 1.79
CA ILE A 8 -3.56 16.37 1.63
C ILE A 8 -4.27 16.13 2.97
N LYS A 9 -3.86 15.09 3.70
CA LYS A 9 -4.49 14.74 4.96
C LYS A 9 -4.30 15.82 6.03
N GLU A 10 -3.15 16.46 6.06
CA GLU A 10 -2.87 17.53 7.02
C GLU A 10 -3.61 18.83 6.72
N ASN A 11 -3.84 19.12 5.42
CA ASN A 11 -4.43 20.39 4.99
C ASN A 11 -5.93 20.33 4.72
N PHE A 12 -6.51 19.14 4.58
CA PHE A 12 -7.93 18.96 4.27
C PHE A 12 -8.56 17.92 5.17
N LYS A 13 -9.77 18.21 5.66
CA LYS A 13 -10.53 17.27 6.50
C LYS A 13 -11.47 16.42 5.63
N ILE A 14 -10.88 15.65 4.71
CA ILE A 14 -11.60 14.79 3.78
C ILE A 14 -11.03 13.38 3.82
N PRO A 15 -11.84 12.34 3.47
CA PRO A 15 -11.30 10.99 3.30
C PRO A 15 -10.30 10.97 2.15
N VAL A 16 -9.20 10.22 2.33
CA VAL A 16 -8.16 10.07 1.32
C VAL A 16 -8.07 8.61 0.91
N LEU A 17 -8.26 8.34 -0.39
CA LEU A 17 -8.06 7.03 -0.98
C LEU A 17 -6.73 7.02 -1.72
N ALA A 18 -5.89 6.03 -1.43
CA ALA A 18 -4.63 5.86 -2.12
C ALA A 18 -4.72 4.69 -3.09
N TYR A 19 -3.96 4.77 -4.17
CA TYR A 19 -3.87 3.71 -5.17
C TYR A 19 -2.44 3.21 -5.24
N GLN A 20 -2.24 1.92 -4.95
CA GLN A 20 -0.96 1.27 -5.18
C GLN A 20 -0.90 0.85 -6.63
N VAL A 21 -0.10 1.55 -7.43
CA VAL A 21 -0.07 1.35 -8.88
C VAL A 21 0.50 -0.01 -9.27
N SER A 22 0.18 -0.45 -10.49
CA SER A 22 0.59 -1.77 -10.99
C SER A 22 2.10 -1.95 -11.03
N GLY A 23 2.87 -0.87 -11.25
CA GLY A 23 4.33 -0.92 -11.21
C GLY A 23 4.86 -1.28 -9.83
N GLU A 24 4.29 -0.71 -8.78
CA GLU A 24 4.64 -1.05 -7.40
C GLU A 24 4.30 -2.50 -7.08
N TYR A 25 3.11 -2.95 -7.51
CA TYR A 25 2.68 -4.32 -7.34
C TYR A 25 3.66 -5.30 -8.01
N SER A 26 3.99 -5.04 -9.28
CA SER A 26 4.90 -5.89 -10.05
C SER A 26 6.30 -5.93 -9.44
N LEU A 27 6.79 -4.80 -8.96
CA LEU A 27 8.09 -4.71 -8.32
C LEU A 27 8.15 -5.57 -7.06
N ILE A 28 7.13 -5.47 -6.20
CA ILE A 28 7.05 -6.24 -4.96
C ILE A 28 6.93 -7.73 -5.26
N MET A 29 6.04 -8.12 -6.18
CA MET A 29 5.86 -9.52 -6.54
C MET A 29 7.11 -10.15 -7.14
N ASN A 30 7.81 -9.43 -8.01
CA ASN A 30 9.06 -9.92 -8.58
C ASN A 30 10.13 -10.07 -7.51
N GLY A 31 10.21 -9.14 -6.56
CA GLY A 31 11.14 -9.22 -5.44
C GLY A 31 10.88 -10.44 -4.57
N ILE A 32 9.61 -10.72 -4.26
CA ILE A 32 9.21 -11.90 -3.47
C ILE A 32 9.54 -13.19 -4.23
N ASN A 33 9.16 -13.28 -5.50
CA ASN A 33 9.37 -14.48 -6.31
C ASN A 33 10.85 -14.82 -6.50
N ARG A 34 11.72 -13.81 -6.49
CA ARG A 34 13.17 -13.98 -6.60
C ARG A 34 13.88 -14.14 -5.26
N GLY A 35 13.14 -14.10 -4.17
CA GLY A 35 13.70 -14.21 -2.83
C GLY A 35 14.50 -13.00 -2.36
N ILE A 36 14.34 -11.84 -3.03
CA ILE A 36 15.04 -10.60 -2.67
C ILE A 36 14.38 -9.97 -1.46
N ILE A 37 13.05 -10.03 -1.39
CA ILE A 37 12.27 -9.49 -0.28
C ILE A 37 11.28 -10.54 0.23
N ASP A 38 10.84 -10.37 1.46
CA ASP A 38 9.92 -11.25 2.16
C ASP A 38 8.47 -10.90 1.82
N LYS A 39 7.55 -11.87 1.98
CA LYS A 39 6.10 -11.66 1.84
C LYS A 39 5.57 -10.54 2.73
N ASN A 40 6.19 -10.30 3.87
CA ASN A 40 5.81 -9.22 4.78
C ASN A 40 5.95 -7.84 4.15
N SER A 41 6.70 -7.71 3.06
CA SER A 41 6.83 -6.46 2.31
C SER A 41 5.51 -5.99 1.74
N ILE A 42 4.56 -6.91 1.48
CA ILE A 42 3.22 -6.55 1.03
C ILE A 42 2.52 -5.75 2.13
N ILE A 43 2.50 -6.27 3.35
CA ILE A 43 1.87 -5.60 4.49
C ILE A 43 2.59 -4.29 4.80
N GLU A 44 3.91 -4.28 4.77
CA GLU A 44 4.69 -3.07 5.04
C GLU A 44 4.37 -1.95 4.04
N SER A 45 4.30 -2.28 2.75
CA SER A 45 3.99 -1.28 1.73
C SER A 45 2.60 -0.69 1.93
N LEU A 46 1.61 -1.52 2.27
CA LEU A 46 0.25 -1.06 2.51
C LEU A 46 0.13 -0.28 3.83
N THR A 47 0.87 -0.70 4.85
CA THR A 47 0.91 0.02 6.12
C THR A 47 1.48 1.43 5.95
N SER A 48 2.41 1.62 5.02
CA SER A 48 2.98 2.95 4.75
C SER A 48 1.92 3.95 4.28
N PHE A 49 0.94 3.49 3.50
CA PHE A 49 -0.18 4.35 3.09
C PHE A 49 -1.02 4.80 4.29
N LYS A 50 -1.28 3.89 5.21
CA LYS A 50 -2.02 4.20 6.44
C LYS A 50 -1.26 5.19 7.30
N ARG A 51 0.05 5.01 7.47
CA ARG A 51 0.90 5.91 8.24
C ARG A 51 0.94 7.31 7.63
N ALA A 52 0.89 7.41 6.29
CA ALA A 52 0.83 8.68 5.60
C ALA A 52 -0.51 9.39 5.76
N GLY A 53 -1.55 8.67 6.16
CA GLY A 53 -2.88 9.23 6.45
C GLY A 53 -3.99 8.77 5.51
N ALA A 54 -3.76 7.79 4.64
CA ALA A 54 -4.81 7.28 3.77
C ALA A 54 -5.89 6.55 4.58
N ASN A 55 -7.14 6.78 4.23
CA ASN A 55 -8.29 6.12 4.86
C ASN A 55 -8.54 4.74 4.25
N ALA A 56 -8.20 4.55 2.99
CA ALA A 56 -8.32 3.28 2.29
C ALA A 56 -7.27 3.20 1.19
N VAL A 57 -6.96 1.99 0.75
CA VAL A 57 -5.98 1.74 -0.32
C VAL A 57 -6.60 0.83 -1.36
N ILE A 58 -6.47 1.21 -2.63
CA ILE A 58 -6.84 0.35 -3.75
C ILE A 58 -5.55 -0.35 -4.19
N THR A 59 -5.54 -1.68 -4.14
CA THR A 59 -4.34 -2.46 -4.44
C THR A 59 -4.67 -3.79 -5.10
N TYR A 60 -3.78 -4.26 -5.96
CA TYR A 60 -3.89 -5.60 -6.55
C TYR A 60 -3.65 -6.71 -5.52
N PHE A 61 -3.12 -6.39 -4.35
CA PHE A 61 -2.93 -7.36 -3.26
C PHE A 61 -4.19 -7.56 -2.40
N ALA A 62 -5.28 -6.85 -2.67
CA ALA A 62 -6.46 -6.83 -1.78
C ALA A 62 -6.99 -8.24 -1.45
N GLU A 63 -7.13 -9.11 -2.45
CA GLU A 63 -7.62 -10.47 -2.24
C GLU A 63 -6.68 -11.29 -1.37
N LYS A 64 -5.38 -11.19 -1.61
CA LYS A 64 -4.35 -11.91 -0.87
C LYS A 64 -4.31 -11.46 0.59
N ILE A 65 -4.39 -10.15 0.83
CA ILE A 65 -4.42 -9.57 2.17
C ILE A 65 -5.68 -10.01 2.92
N ALA A 66 -6.82 -9.99 2.27
CA ALA A 66 -8.08 -10.41 2.89
C ALA A 66 -8.02 -11.86 3.39
N LYS A 67 -7.40 -12.75 2.64
CA LYS A 67 -7.21 -14.15 3.04
C LYS A 67 -6.30 -14.29 4.26
N ASP A 68 -5.27 -13.47 4.35
CA ASP A 68 -4.31 -13.53 5.46
C ASP A 68 -4.85 -12.90 6.75
N LEU A 69 -5.81 -11.97 6.64
CA LEU A 69 -6.38 -11.27 7.79
C LEU A 69 -7.63 -11.95 8.37
N ILE A 70 -8.19 -12.89 7.66
CA ILE A 70 -9.34 -13.70 8.08
C ILE A 70 -8.87 -15.10 8.50
#